data_7691fb46860b2c0dd4a9e5a4d6108055
#
_entry.id   7691fb46860b2c0dd4a9e5a4d6108055
#
_cell.length_a   1.000
_cell.length_b   1.000
_cell.length_c   1.000
_cell.angle_alpha   90.00
_cell.angle_beta   90.00
_cell.angle_gamma   90.00
#
_symmetry.space_group_name_H-M   'P 1'
#
loop_
_entity.id
_entity.type
_entity.pdbx_description
1 polymer ?
#
loop_
_entity_poly.entity_id
_entity_poly.type
_entity_poly.pdbx_seq_one_letter_code
_entity_poly.pdbx_strand_id
1 'polypeptide(L)'
;MKNIFFLRHAKSSWDDFSLKDFDRPLSTRGIQDADLMGNYFKSKKITLEKILSSPSKRTKETLNHFFTKKVPQIDFIDSIYHAEVEDILDLISGLEPECESIMVVGHNPSMHLISEYLSGNFIEKYPTCGLCWLTITDNWEEIKQGCGTLKLFMKPSQLR
;
A
#
# COMPACT_ATOMS: atom_id res chain seq x y z
N MET A 1 4.67 -17.13 9.45
CA MET A 1 4.39 -16.61 8.09
C MET A 1 4.13 -15.13 8.16
N LYS A 2 4.78 -14.37 7.30
CA LYS A 2 4.68 -12.92 7.29
C LYS A 2 3.63 -12.46 6.29
N ASN A 3 2.94 -11.37 6.60
CA ASN A 3 1.97 -10.73 5.71
C ASN A 3 2.51 -9.39 5.25
N ILE A 4 2.43 -9.12 3.96
CA ILE A 4 2.73 -7.80 3.42
C ILE A 4 1.59 -7.34 2.51
N PHE A 5 1.18 -6.10 2.71
CA PHE A 5 0.15 -5.46 1.91
C PHE A 5 0.75 -4.28 1.15
N PHE A 6 0.38 -4.16 -0.11
CA PHE A 6 0.73 -2.99 -0.92
C PHE A 6 -0.56 -2.27 -1.29
N LEU A 7 -0.69 -1.03 -0.83
CA LEU A 7 -1.86 -0.20 -1.09
C LEU A 7 -1.45 1.01 -1.92
N ARG A 8 -2.00 1.13 -3.13
CA ARG A 8 -1.86 2.37 -3.89
C ARG A 8 -2.82 3.41 -3.32
N HIS A 9 -2.38 4.67 -3.20
CA HIS A 9 -3.25 5.75 -2.74
C HIS A 9 -4.56 5.79 -3.52
N ALA A 10 -5.63 6.31 -2.90
CA ALA A 10 -6.92 6.51 -3.55
C ALA A 10 -6.85 7.65 -4.57
N LYS A 11 -7.92 7.80 -5.36
CA LYS A 11 -7.94 8.76 -6.46
C LYS A 11 -7.79 10.18 -5.96
N SER A 12 -6.81 10.90 -6.53
CA SER A 12 -6.53 12.29 -6.19
C SER A 12 -7.30 13.27 -7.09
N SER A 13 -7.49 14.48 -6.58
CA SER A 13 -8.20 15.56 -7.27
C SER A 13 -7.26 16.35 -8.17
N TRP A 14 -7.79 16.80 -9.32
CA TRP A 14 -7.14 17.73 -10.22
C TRP A 14 -7.87 19.10 -10.25
N ASP A 15 -8.74 19.37 -9.26
CA ASP A 15 -9.59 20.56 -9.25
C ASP A 15 -8.79 21.85 -9.08
N ASP A 16 -7.64 21.78 -8.39
CA ASP A 16 -6.77 22.95 -8.18
C ASP A 16 -5.41 22.72 -8.86
N PHE A 17 -5.23 23.34 -10.02
CA PHE A 17 -4.00 23.22 -10.80
C PHE A 17 -2.81 24.01 -10.22
N SER A 18 -3.05 24.85 -9.21
CA SER A 18 -1.96 25.61 -8.55
C SER A 18 -1.16 24.74 -7.57
N LEU A 19 -1.70 23.59 -7.17
CA LEU A 19 -1.06 22.71 -6.22
C LEU A 19 0.08 21.92 -6.86
N LYS A 20 1.17 21.74 -6.09
CA LYS A 20 2.21 20.78 -6.44
C LYS A 20 1.62 19.37 -6.35
N ASP A 21 2.18 18.44 -7.13
CA ASP A 21 1.75 17.04 -7.09
C ASP A 21 1.72 16.48 -5.66
N PHE A 22 2.75 16.77 -4.88
CA PHE A 22 2.87 16.32 -3.49
C PHE A 22 1.68 16.76 -2.61
N ASP A 23 1.09 17.91 -2.90
CA ASP A 23 0.04 18.52 -2.08
C ASP A 23 -1.37 18.27 -2.60
N ARG A 24 -1.53 17.46 -3.64
CA ARG A 24 -2.84 17.16 -4.20
C ARG A 24 -3.66 16.28 -3.25
N PRO A 25 -4.90 16.71 -2.91
CA PRO A 25 -5.77 15.94 -2.03
C PRO A 25 -6.50 14.83 -2.77
N LEU A 26 -7.21 13.98 -2.03
CA LEU A 26 -8.12 13.01 -2.63
C LEU A 26 -9.32 13.71 -3.27
N SER A 27 -9.84 13.10 -4.34
CA SER A 27 -11.15 13.44 -4.90
C SER A 27 -12.25 12.84 -4.02
N THR A 28 -13.51 13.23 -4.29
CA THR A 28 -14.68 12.62 -3.63
C THR A 28 -14.70 11.10 -3.85
N ARG A 29 -14.42 10.64 -5.07
CA ARG A 29 -14.35 9.23 -5.37
C ARG A 29 -13.23 8.55 -4.58
N GLY A 30 -12.08 9.22 -4.45
CA GLY A 30 -10.96 8.69 -3.68
C GLY A 30 -11.32 8.47 -2.21
N ILE A 31 -12.01 9.42 -1.60
CA ILE A 31 -12.49 9.30 -0.22
C ILE A 31 -13.42 8.09 -0.07
N GLN A 32 -14.38 7.96 -0.98
CA GLN A 32 -15.32 6.83 -0.97
C GLN A 32 -14.60 5.49 -1.13
N ASP A 33 -13.64 5.41 -2.04
CA ASP A 33 -12.89 4.18 -2.29
C ASP A 33 -12.00 3.81 -1.10
N ALA A 34 -11.41 4.80 -0.43
CA ALA A 34 -10.62 4.55 0.78
C ALA A 34 -11.48 4.01 1.91
N ASP A 35 -12.69 4.56 2.09
CA ASP A 35 -13.65 4.05 3.06
C ASP A 35 -14.05 2.60 2.75
N LEU A 36 -14.38 2.31 1.50
CA LEU A 36 -14.76 0.96 1.06
C LEU A 36 -13.64 -0.05 1.27
N MET A 37 -12.44 0.29 0.83
CA MET A 37 -11.30 -0.63 0.95
C MET A 37 -10.91 -0.83 2.41
N GLY A 38 -10.98 0.22 3.22
CA GLY A 38 -10.72 0.13 4.66
C GLY A 38 -11.70 -0.81 5.37
N ASN A 39 -12.98 -0.71 5.05
CA ASN A 39 -14.00 -1.61 5.60
C ASN A 39 -13.75 -3.05 5.15
N TYR A 40 -13.39 -3.24 3.89
CA TYR A 40 -13.04 -4.56 3.36
C TYR A 40 -11.83 -5.15 4.08
N PHE A 41 -10.76 -4.37 4.23
CA PHE A 41 -9.56 -4.81 4.95
C PHE A 41 -9.89 -5.20 6.39
N LYS A 42 -10.69 -4.40 7.06
CA LYS A 42 -11.12 -4.67 8.44
C LYS A 42 -11.83 -6.02 8.56
N SER A 43 -12.61 -6.40 7.54
CA SER A 43 -13.34 -7.68 7.53
C SER A 43 -12.39 -8.89 7.50
N LYS A 44 -11.14 -8.71 7.09
CA LYS A 44 -10.14 -9.79 7.07
C LYS A 44 -9.53 -10.07 8.43
N LYS A 45 -9.77 -9.20 9.41
CA LYS A 45 -9.33 -9.37 10.80
C LYS A 45 -7.82 -9.57 10.95
N ILE A 46 -7.04 -8.88 10.11
CA ILE A 46 -5.58 -8.90 10.18
C ILE A 46 -5.12 -7.72 11.00
N THR A 47 -4.24 -7.97 11.95
CA THR A 47 -3.63 -6.92 12.75
C THR A 47 -2.31 -6.51 12.10
N LEU A 48 -2.25 -5.26 11.64
CA LEU A 48 -0.99 -4.68 11.13
C LEU A 48 -0.16 -4.18 12.30
N GLU A 49 1.13 -4.46 12.23
CA GLU A 49 2.07 -3.98 13.23
C GLU A 49 2.69 -2.64 12.83
N LYS A 50 2.85 -2.41 11.54
CA LYS A 50 3.49 -1.21 11.02
C LYS A 50 2.98 -0.87 9.62
N ILE A 51 2.91 0.43 9.35
CA ILE A 51 2.63 0.96 8.02
C ILE A 51 3.82 1.82 7.60
N LEU A 52 4.34 1.57 6.39
CA LEU A 52 5.36 2.40 5.75
C LEU A 52 4.65 3.17 4.63
N SER A 53 4.64 4.49 4.70
CA SER A 53 3.86 5.30 3.76
C SER A 53 4.64 6.43 3.15
N SER A 54 4.34 6.73 1.89
CA SER A 54 4.72 7.99 1.27
C SER A 54 4.14 9.15 2.10
N PRO A 55 4.87 10.26 2.25
CA PRO A 55 4.38 11.41 3.00
C PRO A 55 3.49 12.36 2.20
N SER A 56 3.13 12.03 0.96
CA SER A 56 2.27 12.89 0.14
C SER A 56 0.89 13.06 0.77
N LYS A 57 0.22 14.16 0.42
CA LYS A 57 -1.11 14.45 0.96
C LYS A 57 -2.11 13.34 0.62
N ARG A 58 -2.11 12.84 -0.63
CA ARG A 58 -3.07 11.81 -1.04
C ARG A 58 -2.86 10.47 -0.32
N THR A 59 -1.63 10.10 0.03
CA THR A 59 -1.39 8.89 0.83
C THR A 59 -1.83 9.07 2.28
N LYS A 60 -1.56 10.24 2.86
CA LYS A 60 -2.01 10.56 4.22
C LYS A 60 -3.53 10.54 4.32
N GLU A 61 -4.22 11.14 3.36
CA GLU A 61 -5.68 11.16 3.34
C GLU A 61 -6.27 9.76 3.10
N THR A 62 -5.63 8.96 2.23
CA THR A 62 -6.04 7.58 2.04
C THR A 62 -6.01 6.82 3.36
N LEU A 63 -4.92 6.94 4.12
CA LEU A 63 -4.80 6.28 5.42
C LEU A 63 -5.84 6.77 6.42
N ASN A 64 -6.13 8.06 6.44
CA ASN A 64 -7.13 8.63 7.36
C ASN A 64 -8.52 8.06 7.13
N HIS A 65 -8.89 7.77 5.89
CA HIS A 65 -10.18 7.18 5.56
C HIS A 65 -10.17 5.66 5.63
N PHE A 66 -9.03 5.05 5.35
CA PHE A 66 -8.87 3.59 5.41
C PHE A 66 -8.95 3.07 6.85
N PHE A 67 -8.33 3.77 7.79
CA PHE A 67 -8.31 3.41 9.21
C PHE A 67 -9.11 4.44 10.00
N THR A 68 -10.28 4.02 10.52
CA THR A 68 -11.23 4.94 11.17
C THR A 68 -11.20 4.91 12.70
N LYS A 69 -10.66 3.84 13.31
CA LYS A 69 -10.68 3.70 14.76
C LYS A 69 -9.29 3.49 15.34
N LYS A 70 -8.70 2.32 15.09
CA LYS A 70 -7.38 1.98 15.62
C LYS A 70 -6.37 2.03 14.48
N VAL A 71 -5.44 2.97 14.55
CA VAL A 71 -4.43 3.16 13.52
C VAL A 71 -3.13 2.52 13.99
N PRO A 72 -2.53 1.60 13.18
CA PRO A 72 -1.19 1.09 13.48
C PRO A 72 -0.15 2.21 13.45
N GLN A 73 1.06 1.91 13.92
CA GLN A 73 2.18 2.84 13.79
C GLN A 73 2.43 3.12 12.30
N ILE A 74 2.50 4.41 11.94
CA ILE A 74 2.77 4.84 10.57
C ILE A 74 4.12 5.53 10.55
N ASP A 75 5.04 5.04 9.71
CA ASP A 75 6.30 5.70 9.40
C ASP A 75 6.18 6.32 8.01
N PHE A 76 6.26 7.65 7.94
CA PHE A 76 6.27 8.36 6.66
C PHE A 76 7.71 8.44 6.15
N ILE A 77 7.94 7.91 4.95
CA ILE A 77 9.28 7.72 4.40
C ILE A 77 9.36 8.39 3.04
N ASP A 78 10.24 9.39 2.93
CA ASP A 78 10.35 10.22 1.73
C ASP A 78 10.64 9.42 0.47
N SER A 79 11.47 8.38 0.59
CA SER A 79 11.85 7.56 -0.57
C SER A 79 10.68 6.80 -1.21
N ILE A 80 9.55 6.66 -0.51
CA ILE A 80 8.37 5.99 -1.07
C ILE A 80 7.65 6.89 -2.07
N TYR A 81 7.82 8.22 -2.01
CA TYR A 81 7.11 9.16 -2.89
C TYR A 81 7.44 8.93 -4.37
N HIS A 82 8.72 8.77 -4.71
CA HIS A 82 9.19 8.48 -6.08
C HIS A 82 10.01 7.19 -6.10
N ALA A 83 9.48 6.13 -5.47
CA ALA A 83 10.22 4.91 -5.26
C ALA A 83 10.43 4.10 -6.54
N GLU A 84 11.62 3.55 -6.68
CA GLU A 84 11.89 2.40 -7.52
C GLU A 84 11.64 1.12 -6.71
N VAL A 85 11.59 -0.04 -7.38
CA VAL A 85 11.39 -1.33 -6.69
C VAL A 85 12.48 -1.55 -5.64
N GLU A 86 13.73 -1.22 -5.96
CA GLU A 86 14.86 -1.36 -5.04
C GLU A 86 14.69 -0.57 -3.75
N ASP A 87 14.12 0.63 -3.84
CA ASP A 87 13.86 1.45 -2.65
C ASP A 87 12.90 0.75 -1.68
N ILE A 88 11.85 0.12 -2.24
CA ILE A 88 10.87 -0.61 -1.44
C ILE A 88 11.51 -1.89 -0.86
N LEU A 89 12.29 -2.60 -1.66
CA LEU A 89 12.99 -3.80 -1.20
C LEU A 89 13.95 -3.49 -0.04
N ASP A 90 14.68 -2.38 -0.13
CA ASP A 90 15.60 -1.95 0.93
C ASP A 90 14.85 -1.69 2.24
N LEU A 91 13.68 -1.03 2.16
CA LEU A 91 12.87 -0.78 3.33
C LEU A 91 12.36 -2.07 3.98
N ILE A 92 11.89 -3.01 3.15
CA ILE A 92 11.36 -4.30 3.64
C ILE A 92 12.48 -5.13 4.26
N SER A 93 13.64 -5.19 3.62
CA SER A 93 14.77 -5.98 4.12
C SER A 93 15.31 -5.47 5.45
N GLY A 94 15.08 -4.19 5.77
CA GLY A 94 15.49 -3.58 7.02
C GLY A 94 14.48 -3.69 8.16
N LEU A 95 13.35 -4.35 7.96
CA LEU A 95 12.34 -4.52 8.99
C LEU A 95 12.82 -5.44 10.12
N GLU A 96 12.31 -5.19 11.33
CA GLU A 96 12.58 -6.05 12.48
C GLU A 96 12.14 -7.48 12.18
N PRO A 97 12.98 -8.49 12.48
CA PRO A 97 12.61 -9.89 12.21
C PRO A 97 11.32 -10.32 12.88
N GLU A 98 10.99 -9.74 14.03
CA GLU A 98 9.78 -10.06 14.79
C GLU A 98 8.51 -9.47 14.18
N CYS A 99 8.64 -8.49 13.31
CA CYS A 99 7.50 -7.87 12.64
C CYS A 99 6.92 -8.85 11.62
N GLU A 100 5.65 -9.19 11.77
CA GLU A 100 5.02 -10.22 10.94
C GLU A 100 3.99 -9.69 9.95
N SER A 101 3.47 -8.47 10.16
CA SER A 101 2.41 -7.92 9.30
C SER A 101 2.63 -6.43 9.06
N ILE A 102 2.88 -6.07 7.82
CA ILE A 102 3.12 -4.68 7.42
C ILE A 102 2.29 -4.29 6.21
N MET A 103 2.08 -3.00 6.06
CA MET A 103 1.50 -2.41 4.86
C MET A 103 2.42 -1.32 4.33
N VAL A 104 2.63 -1.32 3.02
CA VAL A 104 3.33 -0.22 2.32
C VAL A 104 2.29 0.54 1.51
N VAL A 105 2.24 1.85 1.68
CA VAL A 105 1.29 2.72 0.99
C VAL A 105 2.05 3.70 0.10
N GLY A 106 1.77 3.66 -1.18
CA GLY A 106 2.52 4.45 -2.13
C GLY A 106 1.83 4.67 -3.45
N HIS A 107 2.63 4.72 -4.49
CA HIS A 107 2.25 5.19 -5.82
C HIS A 107 2.56 4.14 -6.89
N ASN A 108 1.96 4.28 -8.06
CA ASN A 108 2.42 3.58 -9.24
C ASN A 108 3.54 4.38 -9.92
N PRO A 109 4.48 3.73 -10.61
CA PRO A 109 4.45 2.28 -10.90
C PRO A 109 4.97 1.37 -9.79
N SER A 110 5.55 1.91 -8.70
CA SER A 110 6.23 1.07 -7.71
C SER A 110 5.33 0.04 -7.03
N MET A 111 4.10 0.38 -6.66
CA MET A 111 3.18 -0.58 -6.02
C MET A 111 2.84 -1.74 -6.95
N HIS A 112 2.61 -1.44 -8.22
CA HIS A 112 2.34 -2.45 -9.25
C HIS A 112 3.56 -3.36 -9.44
N LEU A 113 4.72 -2.75 -9.67
CA LEU A 113 5.94 -3.49 -9.98
C LEU A 113 6.43 -4.35 -8.81
N ILE A 114 6.38 -3.83 -7.58
CA ILE A 114 6.81 -4.60 -6.41
C ILE A 114 5.88 -5.79 -6.15
N SER A 115 4.59 -5.60 -6.37
CA SER A 115 3.61 -6.68 -6.20
C SER A 115 3.85 -7.81 -7.19
N GLU A 116 4.11 -7.49 -8.45
CA GLU A 116 4.46 -8.48 -9.46
C GLU A 116 5.82 -9.14 -9.18
N TYR A 117 6.80 -8.34 -8.79
CA TYR A 117 8.15 -8.84 -8.50
C TYR A 117 8.14 -9.89 -7.39
N LEU A 118 7.49 -9.59 -6.28
CA LEU A 118 7.49 -10.50 -5.12
C LEU A 118 6.59 -11.71 -5.30
N SER A 119 5.46 -11.54 -5.98
CA SER A 119 4.52 -12.66 -6.18
C SER A 119 4.88 -13.57 -7.34
N GLY A 120 5.63 -13.06 -8.32
CA GLY A 120 5.84 -13.75 -9.57
C GLY A 120 4.59 -13.82 -10.46
N ASN A 121 3.53 -13.10 -10.09
CA ASN A 121 2.26 -13.08 -10.81
C ASN A 121 2.13 -11.81 -11.63
N PHE A 122 1.58 -11.92 -12.84
CA PHE A 122 1.22 -10.78 -13.66
C PHE A 122 -0.06 -10.13 -13.10
N ILE A 123 -0.04 -8.81 -12.96
CA ILE A 123 -1.21 -8.01 -12.55
C ILE A 123 -1.50 -7.04 -13.69
N GLU A 124 -2.63 -7.21 -14.37
CA GLU A 124 -2.94 -6.42 -15.58
C GLU A 124 -3.02 -4.92 -15.27
N LYS A 125 -3.81 -4.54 -14.27
CA LYS A 125 -3.97 -3.15 -13.85
C LYS A 125 -3.95 -3.05 -12.33
N TYR A 126 -3.24 -2.04 -11.84
CA TYR A 126 -3.19 -1.72 -10.41
C TYR A 126 -3.82 -0.33 -10.22
N PRO A 127 -5.15 -0.26 -10.04
CA PRO A 127 -5.84 1.03 -9.96
C PRO A 127 -5.58 1.75 -8.65
N THR A 128 -5.98 3.01 -8.57
CA THR A 128 -5.96 3.75 -7.31
C THR A 128 -6.77 2.99 -6.26
N CYS A 129 -6.27 3.00 -5.03
CA CYS A 129 -6.81 2.27 -3.89
C CYS A 129 -6.83 0.74 -4.08
N GLY A 130 -6.09 0.21 -5.05
CA GLY A 130 -5.88 -1.23 -5.20
C GLY A 130 -5.07 -1.77 -4.04
N LEU A 131 -5.46 -2.94 -3.55
CA LEU A 131 -4.83 -3.58 -2.39
C LEU A 131 -4.34 -4.97 -2.79
N CYS A 132 -3.04 -5.20 -2.61
CA CYS A 132 -2.40 -6.50 -2.82
C CYS A 132 -1.98 -7.08 -1.47
N TRP A 133 -2.27 -8.36 -1.25
CA TRP A 133 -1.85 -9.09 -0.06
C TRP A 133 -1.00 -10.28 -0.45
N LEU A 134 0.23 -10.30 0.03
CA LEU A 134 1.16 -11.42 -0.13
C LEU A 134 1.50 -12.02 1.22
N THR A 135 1.73 -13.33 1.22
CA THR A 135 2.35 -14.02 2.36
C THR A 135 3.78 -14.40 2.00
N ILE A 136 4.67 -14.31 2.98
CA ILE A 136 6.10 -14.57 2.79
C ILE A 136 6.55 -15.49 3.92
N THR A 137 7.20 -16.60 3.59
CA THR A 137 7.73 -17.56 4.56
C THR A 137 9.15 -17.23 4.98
N ASP A 138 9.89 -16.50 4.14
CA ASP A 138 11.29 -16.12 4.40
C ASP A 138 11.37 -14.97 5.40
N ASN A 139 12.57 -14.73 5.93
CA ASN A 139 12.84 -13.53 6.72
C ASN A 139 12.86 -12.30 5.82
N TRP A 140 12.54 -11.12 6.38
CA TRP A 140 12.51 -9.88 5.59
C TRP A 140 13.84 -9.60 4.87
N GLU A 141 14.97 -9.90 5.51
CA GLU A 141 16.30 -9.68 4.93
C GLU A 141 16.60 -10.58 3.72
N GLU A 142 15.83 -11.65 3.57
CA GLU A 142 16.00 -12.64 2.48
C GLU A 142 15.00 -12.41 1.34
N ILE A 143 14.27 -11.29 1.38
CA ILE A 143 13.24 -10.99 0.38
C ILE A 143 13.85 -10.94 -1.03
N LYS A 144 13.19 -11.60 -1.97
CA LYS A 144 13.68 -11.74 -3.34
C LYS A 144 12.52 -11.96 -4.30
N GLN A 145 12.83 -11.93 -5.60
CA GLN A 145 11.85 -12.17 -6.65
C GLN A 145 11.15 -13.52 -6.44
N GLY A 146 9.82 -13.48 -6.51
CA GLY A 146 9.01 -14.70 -6.44
C GLY A 146 8.89 -15.33 -5.06
N CYS A 147 9.40 -14.68 -4.00
CA CYS A 147 9.37 -15.25 -2.66
C CYS A 147 7.99 -15.17 -1.99
N GLY A 148 7.08 -14.39 -2.53
CA GLY A 148 5.75 -14.19 -1.96
C GLY A 148 4.68 -15.00 -2.66
N THR A 149 3.64 -15.35 -1.91
CA THR A 149 2.44 -15.98 -2.46
C THR A 149 1.31 -14.94 -2.49
N LEU A 150 0.72 -14.73 -3.66
CA LEU A 150 -0.41 -13.80 -3.79
C LEU A 150 -1.65 -14.41 -3.14
N LYS A 151 -2.14 -13.78 -2.09
CA LYS A 151 -3.34 -14.20 -1.38
C LYS A 151 -4.57 -13.48 -1.89
N LEU A 152 -4.41 -12.22 -2.28
CA LEU A 152 -5.53 -11.37 -2.66
C LEU A 152 -5.04 -10.18 -3.46
N PHE A 153 -5.78 -9.84 -4.49
CA PHE A 153 -5.68 -8.53 -5.13
C PHE A 153 -7.10 -7.98 -5.28
N MET A 154 -7.40 -6.89 -4.59
CA MET A 154 -8.73 -6.31 -4.54
C MET A 154 -8.71 -4.89 -5.12
N LYS A 155 -9.67 -4.62 -6.01
CA LYS A 155 -9.87 -3.31 -6.62
C LYS A 155 -11.13 -2.67 -6.06
N PRO A 156 -11.19 -1.33 -5.90
CA PRO A 156 -12.42 -0.67 -5.44
C PRO A 156 -13.64 -1.00 -6.29
N SER A 157 -13.47 -1.15 -7.61
CA SER A 157 -14.58 -1.48 -8.51
C SER A 157 -15.27 -2.80 -8.16
N GLN A 158 -14.58 -3.69 -7.48
CA GLN A 158 -15.14 -4.98 -7.05
C GLN A 158 -15.96 -4.86 -5.75
N LEU A 159 -15.83 -3.72 -5.06
CA LEU A 159 -16.50 -3.47 -3.78
C LEU A 159 -17.69 -2.50 -3.89
N ARG A 160 -17.82 -1.81 -5.03
CA ARG A 160 -18.91 -0.86 -5.27
C ARG A 160 -20.21 -1.55 -5.60
#